data_21e1713c2d293151fc800320668d4167
#
_entry.id   21e1713c2d293151fc800320668d4167
#
_cell.length_a   1.000
_cell.length_b   1.000
_cell.length_c   1.000
_cell.angle_alpha   90.00
_cell.angle_beta   90.00
_cell.angle_gamma   90.00
#
_symmetry.space_group_name_H-M   'P 1'
#
loop_
_entity.id
_entity.type
_entity.pdbx_description
1 polymer ?
#
loop_
_entity_poly.entity_id
_entity_poly.type
_entity_poly.pdbx_seq_one_letter_code
_entity_poly.pdbx_strand_id
1 'polypeptide(L)'
;KDKNGQTLITDYSEGNILIIILSLFAAIAEVLHYYIDNVGRESFLSTARRYDSVVKHGLLVDYHPRGAVAASVDVILTRDLTGSNIASRLTIPKETLFTDVNGNSWLSARDVTWYANVTTCKIPLIQHEKYNQSGLSGLVIPSEGRPEITIGKLPDGKYYEHGTMQLSIDGTTWTLVDTFAYSKPSDKHFMVTINASQVAVIVFGDGTFGSIPSAGQKVTSASFYITTGIQGNVPAGSIVQTPAIVKASISEATTSNQYAAGGGSSYENFGMLKEHIPLSVKTLGVAVSKQDFVDLAMLIDGVNKAAVDYECGRKLTVYISADNGGVADSAMINKVYTQLSQRAPLTTWLQVKSAGLVDITLEIEVTGKKSYKTNEIQAQVLNALYNAYSIENSEIGGKVRISDIYALIDNLSTVDYLHIKKFYIKPWPVTIYGNKELLLGQFKLEKANGSMTYFINFTGSNSYTVKASSGGFQTTGSVGSTINITDKNNGITFSLDIQANGYQQGYRYSI
;
A
#
# COMPACT_ATOMS: atom_id res chain seq x y z
N LYS A 1 -32.31 -53.36 23.73
CA LYS A 1 -32.62 -54.76 24.06
C LYS A 1 -32.85 -54.84 25.57
N ASP A 2 -33.83 -55.60 26.01
CA ASP A 2 -34.03 -55.88 27.40
C ASP A 2 -32.99 -56.90 27.93
N LYS A 3 -33.05 -57.23 29.24
CA LYS A 3 -32.12 -58.19 29.84
C LYS A 3 -32.24 -59.65 29.23
N ASN A 4 -33.26 -59.89 28.44
CA ASN A 4 -33.52 -61.17 27.74
C ASN A 4 -33.18 -61.12 26.25
N GLY A 5 -32.57 -60.01 25.75
CA GLY A 5 -32.17 -59.84 24.36
C GLY A 5 -33.29 -59.44 23.39
N GLN A 6 -34.49 -59.15 23.87
CA GLN A 6 -35.61 -58.74 23.02
C GLN A 6 -35.49 -57.25 22.68
N THR A 7 -35.89 -56.87 21.47
CA THR A 7 -35.94 -55.48 21.03
C THR A 7 -37.00 -54.70 21.78
N LEU A 8 -36.65 -53.70 22.56
CA LEU A 8 -37.54 -52.85 23.34
C LEU A 8 -38.43 -51.93 22.47
N ILE A 9 -37.99 -51.64 21.28
CA ILE A 9 -38.72 -50.82 20.30
C ILE A 9 -38.93 -51.68 19.05
N THR A 10 -40.17 -52.01 18.74
CA THR A 10 -40.56 -52.82 17.57
C THR A 10 -41.22 -51.99 16.49
N ASP A 11 -41.75 -50.80 16.84
CA ASP A 11 -42.36 -49.88 15.91
C ASP A 11 -41.45 -48.63 15.75
N TYR A 12 -40.90 -48.44 14.54
CA TYR A 12 -40.03 -47.31 14.17
C TYR A 12 -40.79 -46.28 13.33
N SER A 13 -42.12 -46.29 13.35
CA SER A 13 -42.92 -45.27 12.64
C SER A 13 -42.72 -43.91 13.26
N GLU A 14 -42.75 -42.84 12.43
CA GLU A 14 -42.61 -41.47 12.87
C GLU A 14 -43.69 -41.01 13.89
N GLY A 15 -44.81 -41.70 13.92
CA GLY A 15 -45.91 -41.44 14.88
C GLY A 15 -45.70 -42.10 16.24
N ASN A 16 -44.68 -42.93 16.43
CA ASN A 16 -44.44 -43.57 17.74
C ASN A 16 -43.85 -42.57 18.73
N ILE A 17 -44.51 -42.44 19.91
CA ILE A 17 -44.14 -41.49 20.96
C ILE A 17 -42.67 -41.68 21.39
N LEU A 18 -42.16 -42.90 21.46
CA LEU A 18 -40.75 -43.18 21.81
C LEU A 18 -39.81 -42.66 20.73
N ILE A 19 -40.14 -42.81 19.45
CA ILE A 19 -39.36 -42.29 18.33
C ILE A 19 -39.38 -40.77 18.32
N ILE A 20 -40.50 -40.14 18.58
CA ILE A 20 -40.65 -38.68 18.71
C ILE A 20 -39.74 -38.14 19.84
N ILE A 21 -39.76 -38.78 21.02
CA ILE A 21 -38.92 -38.39 22.16
C ILE A 21 -37.43 -38.57 21.80
N LEU A 22 -37.07 -39.68 21.15
CA LEU A 22 -35.69 -39.96 20.76
C LEU A 22 -35.18 -38.97 19.72
N SER A 23 -36.02 -38.59 18.76
CA SER A 23 -35.68 -37.56 17.74
C SER A 23 -35.54 -36.17 18.39
N LEU A 24 -36.35 -35.84 19.41
CA LEU A 24 -36.19 -34.62 20.16
C LEU A 24 -34.84 -34.56 20.92
N PHE A 25 -34.48 -35.66 21.60
CA PHE A 25 -33.16 -35.73 22.24
C PHE A 25 -32.02 -35.69 21.23
N ALA A 26 -32.16 -36.33 20.08
CA ALA A 26 -31.17 -36.25 19.00
C ALA A 26 -30.99 -34.82 18.47
N ALA A 27 -32.11 -34.09 18.27
CA ALA A 27 -32.08 -32.69 17.85
C ALA A 27 -31.41 -31.78 18.91
N ILE A 28 -31.72 -31.98 20.21
CA ILE A 28 -31.04 -31.26 21.27
C ILE A 28 -29.55 -31.58 21.31
N ALA A 29 -29.17 -32.85 21.17
CA ALA A 29 -27.77 -33.27 21.13
C ALA A 29 -27.05 -32.65 19.94
N GLU A 30 -27.65 -32.59 18.74
CA GLU A 30 -27.11 -31.94 17.56
C GLU A 30 -26.82 -30.46 17.81
N VAL A 31 -27.77 -29.73 18.40
CA VAL A 31 -27.59 -28.33 18.76
C VAL A 31 -26.45 -28.15 19.77
N LEU A 32 -26.37 -29.01 20.78
CA LEU A 32 -25.26 -28.96 21.75
C LEU A 32 -23.92 -29.25 21.12
N HIS A 33 -23.82 -30.26 20.26
CA HIS A 33 -22.58 -30.54 19.50
C HIS A 33 -22.17 -29.37 18.62
N TYR A 34 -23.13 -28.72 17.95
CA TYR A 34 -22.86 -27.52 17.16
C TYR A 34 -22.25 -26.40 18.02
N TYR A 35 -22.78 -26.16 19.22
CA TYR A 35 -22.21 -25.15 20.12
C TYR A 35 -20.81 -25.54 20.62
N ILE A 36 -20.56 -26.80 20.97
CA ILE A 36 -19.26 -27.30 21.41
C ILE A 36 -18.23 -27.15 20.28
N ASP A 37 -18.57 -27.57 19.07
CA ASP A 37 -17.71 -27.43 17.90
C ASP A 37 -17.42 -25.97 17.56
N ASN A 38 -18.42 -25.11 17.72
CA ASN A 38 -18.26 -23.69 17.47
C ASN A 38 -17.31 -23.05 18.50
N VAL A 39 -17.48 -23.35 19.78
CA VAL A 39 -16.56 -22.88 20.83
C VAL A 39 -15.14 -23.40 20.58
N GLY A 40 -14.99 -24.67 20.24
CA GLY A 40 -13.69 -25.25 19.91
C GLY A 40 -13.01 -24.56 18.73
N ARG A 41 -13.77 -24.25 17.68
CA ARG A 41 -13.25 -23.51 16.52
C ARG A 41 -12.88 -22.07 16.85
N GLU A 42 -13.71 -21.37 17.62
CA GLU A 42 -13.46 -19.96 18.00
C GLU A 42 -12.32 -19.81 19.02
N SER A 43 -11.86 -20.90 19.65
CA SER A 43 -10.75 -20.88 20.63
C SER A 43 -9.38 -20.70 20.03
N PHE A 44 -9.22 -20.86 18.71
CA PHE A 44 -7.93 -20.71 18.02
C PHE A 44 -8.03 -19.69 16.89
N LEU A 45 -7.02 -18.83 16.79
CA LEU A 45 -6.94 -17.78 15.76
C LEU A 45 -7.08 -18.36 14.33
N SER A 46 -6.43 -19.50 14.04
CA SER A 46 -6.45 -20.12 12.71
C SER A 46 -7.84 -20.60 12.30
N THR A 47 -8.63 -21.13 13.23
CA THR A 47 -9.94 -21.73 12.98
C THR A 47 -11.10 -20.81 13.27
N ALA A 48 -10.91 -19.73 14.02
CA ALA A 48 -11.94 -18.74 14.32
C ALA A 48 -12.59 -18.19 13.04
N ARG A 49 -13.91 -17.99 13.08
CA ARG A 49 -14.71 -17.49 11.95
C ARG A 49 -15.44 -16.19 12.27
N ARG A 50 -15.53 -15.83 13.54
CA ARG A 50 -16.18 -14.60 13.99
C ARG A 50 -15.14 -13.50 14.16
N TYR A 51 -15.44 -12.31 13.61
CA TYR A 51 -14.58 -11.13 13.74
C TYR A 51 -14.26 -10.81 15.21
N ASP A 52 -15.28 -10.85 16.08
CA ASP A 52 -15.16 -10.60 17.51
C ASP A 52 -14.17 -11.56 18.22
N SER A 53 -14.18 -12.83 17.83
CA SER A 53 -13.25 -13.83 18.39
C SER A 53 -11.81 -13.53 17.98
N VAL A 54 -11.58 -13.17 16.71
CA VAL A 54 -10.26 -12.81 16.20
C VAL A 54 -9.74 -11.55 16.86
N VAL A 55 -10.59 -10.52 17.03
CA VAL A 55 -10.22 -9.31 17.79
C VAL A 55 -9.80 -9.65 19.22
N LYS A 56 -10.56 -10.51 19.91
CA LYS A 56 -10.20 -10.95 21.27
C LYS A 56 -8.86 -11.69 21.32
N HIS A 57 -8.56 -12.53 20.31
CA HIS A 57 -7.24 -13.15 20.20
C HIS A 57 -6.13 -12.13 19.98
N GLY A 58 -6.38 -11.08 19.18
CA GLY A 58 -5.45 -9.97 19.02
C GLY A 58 -5.17 -9.25 20.33
N LEU A 59 -6.21 -8.91 21.08
CA LEU A 59 -6.09 -8.22 22.37
C LEU A 59 -5.27 -9.01 23.42
N LEU A 60 -5.25 -10.35 23.36
CA LEU A 60 -4.39 -11.16 24.24
C LEU A 60 -2.88 -10.92 24.01
N VAL A 61 -2.52 -10.43 22.83
CA VAL A 61 -1.12 -10.13 22.45
C VAL A 61 -0.91 -8.62 22.25
N ASP A 62 -1.78 -7.79 22.81
CA ASP A 62 -1.78 -6.32 22.71
C ASP A 62 -1.87 -5.81 21.25
N TYR A 63 -2.49 -6.59 20.38
CA TYR A 63 -2.79 -6.18 19.02
C TYR A 63 -4.20 -5.60 18.94
N HIS A 64 -4.29 -4.32 18.56
CA HIS A 64 -5.56 -3.60 18.42
C HIS A 64 -5.90 -3.43 16.92
N PRO A 65 -7.13 -3.78 16.51
CA PRO A 65 -7.57 -3.57 15.14
C PRO A 65 -7.45 -2.11 14.73
N ARG A 66 -6.95 -1.87 13.53
CA ARG A 66 -6.72 -0.52 13.02
C ARG A 66 -7.97 0.05 12.36
N GLY A 67 -8.08 1.37 12.43
CA GLY A 67 -9.05 2.14 11.67
C GLY A 67 -8.73 2.15 10.17
N ALA A 68 -9.60 2.80 9.40
CA ALA A 68 -9.36 2.98 7.97
C ALA A 68 -8.11 3.85 7.73
N VAL A 69 -7.49 3.65 6.58
CA VAL A 69 -6.32 4.41 6.13
C VAL A 69 -6.67 5.16 4.85
N ALA A 70 -6.23 6.41 4.79
CA ALA A 70 -6.44 7.24 3.62
C ALA A 70 -5.53 6.81 2.45
N ALA A 71 -6.08 6.86 1.24
CA ALA A 71 -5.28 6.72 0.03
C ALA A 71 -4.33 7.90 -0.14
N SER A 72 -3.18 7.67 -0.74
CA SER A 72 -2.22 8.69 -1.06
C SER A 72 -1.77 8.63 -2.52
N VAL A 73 -1.31 9.75 -3.05
CA VAL A 73 -0.83 9.85 -4.42
C VAL A 73 0.02 11.11 -4.60
N ASP A 74 0.99 11.02 -5.48
CA ASP A 74 1.72 12.19 -5.95
C ASP A 74 1.06 12.79 -7.20
N VAL A 75 0.67 14.06 -7.11
CA VAL A 75 0.08 14.81 -8.21
C VAL A 75 1.12 15.76 -8.80
N ILE A 76 1.11 15.90 -10.11
CA ILE A 76 1.95 16.82 -10.85
C ILE A 76 1.11 18.02 -11.29
N LEU A 77 1.49 19.20 -10.81
CA LEU A 77 1.06 20.45 -11.36
C LEU A 77 1.96 20.83 -12.53
N THR A 78 1.39 21.20 -13.65
CA THR A 78 2.13 21.62 -14.84
C THR A 78 1.68 23.03 -15.23
N ARG A 79 2.65 23.88 -15.59
CA ARG A 79 2.41 25.21 -16.16
C ARG A 79 3.20 25.38 -17.44
N ASP A 80 2.66 26.20 -18.32
CA ASP A 80 3.41 26.69 -19.48
C ASP A 80 4.33 27.86 -19.04
N LEU A 81 5.58 27.87 -19.54
CA LEU A 81 6.53 28.94 -19.28
C LEU A 81 6.45 30.07 -20.32
N THR A 82 5.30 30.27 -20.94
CA THR A 82 5.04 31.37 -21.86
C THR A 82 4.38 32.56 -21.18
N GLY A 83 4.74 33.79 -21.53
CA GLY A 83 4.15 35.00 -20.98
C GLY A 83 4.58 35.42 -19.57
N SER A 84 3.69 36.07 -18.84
CA SER A 84 3.94 36.61 -17.48
C SER A 84 4.06 35.56 -16.37
N ASN A 85 3.76 34.31 -16.66
CA ASN A 85 3.72 33.21 -15.68
C ASN A 85 5.11 32.70 -15.25
N ILE A 86 6.18 33.18 -15.90
CA ILE A 86 7.56 32.68 -15.72
C ILE A 86 8.14 33.01 -14.35
N ALA A 87 7.74 34.14 -13.75
CA ALA A 87 8.44 34.71 -12.59
C ALA A 87 7.79 34.40 -11.22
N SER A 88 6.65 33.75 -11.16
CA SER A 88 5.93 33.56 -9.90
C SER A 88 6.40 32.32 -9.12
N ARG A 89 6.95 32.55 -7.94
CA ARG A 89 7.14 31.53 -6.93
C ARG A 89 5.85 31.39 -6.14
N LEU A 90 5.30 30.18 -6.07
CA LEU A 90 4.08 29.89 -5.32
C LEU A 90 4.36 28.87 -4.22
N THR A 91 3.98 29.20 -3.00
CA THR A 91 3.96 28.22 -1.91
C THR A 91 2.54 27.70 -1.75
N ILE A 92 2.39 26.39 -1.87
CA ILE A 92 1.14 25.68 -1.70
C ILE A 92 1.16 25.14 -0.27
N PRO A 93 0.28 25.65 0.63
CA PRO A 93 0.27 25.23 2.03
C PRO A 93 -0.17 23.77 2.19
N LYS A 94 0.24 23.16 3.30
CA LYS A 94 -0.35 21.92 3.79
C LYS A 94 -1.88 22.09 3.92
N GLU A 95 -2.62 20.98 3.73
CA GLU A 95 -4.10 20.96 3.75
C GLU A 95 -4.76 21.79 2.63
N THR A 96 -4.03 22.12 1.55
CA THR A 96 -4.67 22.67 0.35
C THR A 96 -5.57 21.62 -0.28
N LEU A 97 -6.83 22.02 -0.54
CA LEU A 97 -7.86 21.12 -1.10
C LEU A 97 -7.70 20.93 -2.60
N PHE A 98 -7.60 19.68 -3.00
CA PHE A 98 -7.77 19.19 -4.36
C PHE A 98 -9.03 18.31 -4.40
N THR A 99 -9.59 18.10 -5.59
CA THR A 99 -10.79 17.29 -5.76
C THR A 99 -10.60 16.35 -6.93
N ASP A 100 -11.02 15.11 -6.80
CA ASP A 100 -11.04 14.15 -7.90
C ASP A 100 -12.33 14.26 -8.75
N VAL A 101 -12.41 13.46 -9.81
CA VAL A 101 -13.59 13.41 -10.70
C VAL A 101 -14.86 12.90 -10.00
N ASN A 102 -14.71 12.20 -8.88
CA ASN A 102 -15.81 11.66 -8.07
C ASN A 102 -16.27 12.65 -6.97
N GLY A 103 -15.59 13.81 -6.84
CA GLY A 103 -15.89 14.79 -5.81
C GLY A 103 -15.24 14.51 -4.45
N ASN A 104 -14.34 13.52 -4.33
CA ASN A 104 -13.65 13.27 -3.07
C ASN A 104 -12.59 14.35 -2.79
N SER A 105 -12.45 14.68 -1.51
CA SER A 105 -11.47 15.64 -1.01
C SER A 105 -10.08 15.02 -0.90
N TRP A 106 -9.09 15.75 -1.40
CA TRP A 106 -7.67 15.42 -1.30
C TRP A 106 -6.92 16.59 -0.71
N LEU A 107 -6.15 16.37 0.33
CA LEU A 107 -5.40 17.44 0.99
C LEU A 107 -3.90 17.26 0.76
N SER A 108 -3.19 18.39 0.56
CA SER A 108 -1.73 18.36 0.47
C SER A 108 -1.12 17.94 1.81
N ALA A 109 -0.24 16.93 1.78
CA ALA A 109 0.37 16.36 2.99
C ALA A 109 1.37 17.30 3.66
N ARG A 110 1.94 18.26 2.92
CA ARG A 110 2.96 19.20 3.38
C ARG A 110 2.95 20.47 2.56
N ASP A 111 3.64 21.50 3.06
CA ASP A 111 3.94 22.69 2.29
C ASP A 111 4.86 22.35 1.11
N VAL A 112 4.50 22.83 -0.07
CA VAL A 112 5.30 22.64 -1.28
C VAL A 112 5.52 23.97 -1.96
N THR A 113 6.76 24.28 -2.28
CA THR A 113 7.09 25.51 -3.02
C THR A 113 7.34 25.19 -4.50
N TRP A 114 6.53 25.78 -5.36
CA TRP A 114 6.72 25.76 -6.80
C TRP A 114 7.62 26.94 -7.21
N TYR A 115 8.83 26.61 -7.56
CA TYR A 115 9.83 27.65 -7.92
C TYR A 115 9.55 28.28 -9.27
N ALA A 116 9.99 29.53 -9.44
CA ALA A 116 9.98 30.20 -10.73
C ALA A 116 10.79 29.42 -11.78
N ASN A 117 10.40 29.53 -13.03
CA ASN A 117 11.04 28.85 -14.17
C ASN A 117 11.03 27.31 -14.15
N VAL A 118 10.19 26.69 -13.32
CA VAL A 118 10.02 25.26 -13.28
C VAL A 118 8.63 24.92 -13.86
N THR A 119 8.59 24.08 -14.89
CA THR A 119 7.34 23.68 -15.59
C THR A 119 6.45 22.79 -14.72
N THR A 120 7.02 21.95 -13.88
CA THR A 120 6.29 20.95 -13.11
C THR A 120 6.53 21.09 -11.61
N CYS A 121 5.53 20.78 -10.80
CA CYS A 121 5.65 20.71 -9.35
C CYS A 121 4.95 19.45 -8.86
N LYS A 122 5.65 18.64 -8.08
CA LYS A 122 5.13 17.40 -7.51
C LYS A 122 4.61 17.65 -6.10
N ILE A 123 3.35 17.27 -5.83
CA ILE A 123 2.69 17.48 -4.55
C ILE A 123 2.14 16.14 -4.05
N PRO A 124 2.53 15.70 -2.85
CA PRO A 124 1.93 14.54 -2.21
C PRO A 124 0.54 14.91 -1.66
N LEU A 125 -0.47 14.16 -2.07
CA LEU A 125 -1.85 14.31 -1.60
C LEU A 125 -2.28 13.08 -0.79
N ILE A 126 -3.17 13.33 0.17
CA ILE A 126 -3.82 12.31 0.99
C ILE A 126 -5.33 12.48 0.86
N GLN A 127 -6.05 11.38 0.64
CA GLN A 127 -7.50 11.38 0.47
C GLN A 127 -8.17 11.38 1.84
N HIS A 128 -8.31 12.54 2.43
CA HIS A 128 -9.00 12.69 3.69
C HIS A 128 -9.65 14.07 3.81
N GLU A 129 -10.54 14.20 4.79
CA GLU A 129 -11.25 15.41 5.09
C GLU A 129 -11.24 15.63 6.61
N LYS A 130 -10.95 16.85 7.05
CA LYS A 130 -10.99 17.17 8.48
C LYS A 130 -12.42 17.18 8.97
N TYR A 131 -12.68 16.41 10.01
CA TYR A 131 -13.99 16.26 10.60
C TYR A 131 -14.02 16.67 12.07
N ASN A 132 -14.95 17.53 12.39
CA ASN A 132 -15.23 17.95 13.77
C ASN A 132 -16.60 17.40 14.14
N GLN A 133 -16.62 16.40 14.99
CA GLN A 133 -17.87 15.81 15.43
C GLN A 133 -18.51 16.68 16.53
N SER A 134 -19.58 17.38 16.19
CA SER A 134 -20.32 18.24 17.11
C SER A 134 -20.88 17.50 18.32
N GLY A 135 -21.21 16.21 18.20
CA GLY A 135 -21.70 15.38 19.28
C GLY A 135 -20.66 14.93 20.30
N LEU A 136 -19.35 15.02 19.98
CA LEU A 136 -18.28 14.73 20.96
C LEU A 136 -17.90 15.96 21.78
N SER A 137 -17.96 17.14 21.20
CA SER A 137 -17.71 18.38 21.93
C SER A 137 -18.84 18.63 22.94
N GLY A 138 -18.47 18.83 24.20
CA GLY A 138 -19.42 18.99 25.31
C GLY A 138 -19.88 17.68 25.96
N LEU A 139 -19.45 16.52 25.47
CA LEU A 139 -19.76 15.24 26.11
C LEU A 139 -19.17 15.20 27.52
N VAL A 140 -19.98 14.81 28.49
CA VAL A 140 -19.56 14.70 29.89
C VAL A 140 -19.02 13.29 30.14
N ILE A 141 -17.84 13.20 30.75
CA ILE A 141 -17.24 11.92 31.14
C ILE A 141 -18.12 11.24 32.19
N PRO A 142 -18.54 9.98 31.97
CA PRO A 142 -19.39 9.25 32.90
C PRO A 142 -18.65 8.96 34.23
N SER A 143 -19.42 8.75 35.29
CA SER A 143 -18.90 8.53 36.65
C SER A 143 -18.51 7.10 36.98
N GLU A 144 -18.83 6.15 36.13
CA GLU A 144 -18.65 4.73 36.42
C GLU A 144 -17.65 4.05 35.48
N GLY A 145 -16.70 3.31 36.06
CA GLY A 145 -15.77 2.43 35.36
C GLY A 145 -14.67 3.14 34.56
N ARG A 146 -14.05 2.39 33.67
CA ARG A 146 -13.12 2.90 32.66
C ARG A 146 -13.92 3.61 31.57
N PRO A 147 -13.80 4.92 31.42
CA PRO A 147 -14.61 5.64 30.46
C PRO A 147 -14.22 5.26 29.03
N GLU A 148 -15.23 4.95 28.25
CA GLU A 148 -15.13 4.70 26.80
C GLU A 148 -16.07 5.67 26.09
N ILE A 149 -15.58 6.32 25.04
CA ILE A 149 -16.36 7.25 24.25
C ILE A 149 -16.48 6.69 22.84
N THR A 150 -17.67 6.30 22.45
CA THR A 150 -17.94 5.85 21.08
C THR A 150 -18.05 7.06 20.14
N ILE A 151 -17.31 7.05 19.04
CA ILE A 151 -17.44 8.04 17.97
C ILE A 151 -18.81 7.81 17.31
N GLY A 152 -19.61 8.86 17.22
CA GLY A 152 -20.95 8.78 16.63
C GLY A 152 -20.90 8.41 15.13
N LYS A 153 -22.09 8.20 14.56
CA LYS A 153 -22.21 7.83 13.15
C LYS A 153 -21.53 8.87 12.26
N LEU A 154 -20.62 8.42 11.42
CA LEU A 154 -19.96 9.21 10.39
C LEU A 154 -20.85 9.34 9.13
N PRO A 155 -20.58 10.28 8.22
CA PRO A 155 -21.25 10.34 6.94
C PRO A 155 -21.16 9.01 6.19
N ASP A 156 -22.17 8.66 5.42
CA ASP A 156 -22.23 7.39 4.70
C ASP A 156 -21.02 7.25 3.73
N GLY A 157 -20.35 6.10 3.74
CA GLY A 157 -19.16 5.83 2.94
C GLY A 157 -17.88 6.49 3.46
N LYS A 158 -17.91 7.10 4.64
CA LYS A 158 -16.72 7.68 5.30
C LYS A 158 -16.35 6.87 6.54
N TYR A 159 -15.06 6.75 6.79
CA TYR A 159 -14.47 6.00 7.90
C TYR A 159 -13.56 6.90 8.72
N TYR A 160 -13.43 6.60 10.01
CA TYR A 160 -12.41 7.23 10.85
C TYR A 160 -11.01 6.85 10.35
N GLU A 161 -10.17 7.83 10.06
CA GLU A 161 -8.78 7.61 9.70
C GLU A 161 -7.95 7.32 10.95
N HIS A 162 -7.30 6.14 10.96
CA HIS A 162 -6.50 5.68 12.09
C HIS A 162 -5.36 6.64 12.42
N GLY A 163 -5.13 6.88 13.72
CA GLY A 163 -4.00 7.68 14.19
C GLY A 163 -4.16 9.19 14.06
N THR A 164 -5.34 9.70 13.66
CA THR A 164 -5.53 11.15 13.40
C THR A 164 -6.30 11.90 14.48
N MET A 165 -6.82 11.20 15.50
CA MET A 165 -7.64 11.79 16.56
C MET A 165 -6.83 12.78 17.41
N GLN A 166 -7.39 13.96 17.56
CA GLN A 166 -6.94 14.99 18.50
C GLN A 166 -8.03 15.22 19.52
N LEU A 167 -7.73 15.04 20.79
CA LEU A 167 -8.70 15.12 21.89
C LEU A 167 -8.23 16.11 22.96
N SER A 168 -9.14 16.95 23.42
CA SER A 168 -8.92 17.85 24.55
C SER A 168 -10.07 17.74 25.53
N ILE A 169 -9.76 17.57 26.82
CA ILE A 169 -10.73 17.46 27.91
C ILE A 169 -10.44 18.58 28.90
N ASP A 170 -11.46 19.39 29.21
CA ASP A 170 -11.36 20.59 30.05
C ASP A 170 -10.16 21.48 29.68
N GLY A 171 -9.96 21.72 28.37
CA GLY A 171 -8.86 22.55 27.85
C GLY A 171 -7.48 21.89 27.92
N THR A 172 -7.37 20.64 28.42
CA THR A 172 -6.11 19.91 28.44
C THR A 172 -6.06 18.95 27.26
N THR A 173 -5.00 19.01 26.46
CA THR A 173 -4.76 18.09 25.35
C THR A 173 -4.35 16.72 25.87
N TRP A 174 -4.98 15.68 25.36
CA TRP A 174 -4.63 14.27 25.58
C TRP A 174 -3.82 13.76 24.39
N THR A 175 -2.89 12.86 24.65
CA THR A 175 -2.00 12.31 23.61
C THR A 175 -2.51 10.95 23.16
N LEU A 176 -2.68 10.78 21.85
CA LEU A 176 -3.00 9.49 21.24
C LEU A 176 -1.78 8.56 21.31
N VAL A 177 -2.00 7.34 21.78
CA VAL A 177 -0.99 6.27 21.85
C VAL A 177 -1.52 4.98 21.23
N ASP A 178 -0.63 4.14 20.73
CA ASP A 178 -1.00 2.84 20.17
C ASP A 178 -1.21 1.78 21.26
N THR A 179 -0.51 1.91 22.39
CA THR A 179 -0.62 1.03 23.57
C THR A 179 -0.39 1.82 24.85
N PHE A 180 -1.03 1.38 25.95
CA PHE A 180 -0.80 1.95 27.28
C PHE A 180 0.40 1.34 28.02
N ALA A 181 1.07 0.32 27.49
CA ALA A 181 2.13 -0.41 28.16
C ALA A 181 3.26 0.46 28.73
N TYR A 182 3.53 1.60 28.10
CA TYR A 182 4.58 2.55 28.53
C TYR A 182 4.02 3.81 29.21
N SER A 183 2.72 3.89 29.44
CA SER A 183 2.07 5.04 30.04
C SER A 183 2.18 5.02 31.55
N LYS A 184 2.52 6.15 32.16
CA LYS A 184 2.52 6.32 33.63
C LYS A 184 1.12 6.67 34.13
N PRO A 185 0.79 6.46 35.40
CA PRO A 185 -0.53 6.79 35.99
C PRO A 185 -0.98 8.24 35.78
N SER A 186 -0.03 9.18 35.64
CA SER A 186 -0.29 10.62 35.45
C SER A 186 -0.41 11.04 34.02
N ASP A 187 -0.03 10.17 33.06
CA ASP A 187 0.04 10.54 31.64
C ASP A 187 -1.37 10.58 31.04
N LYS A 188 -1.70 11.70 30.43
CA LYS A 188 -2.99 11.93 29.77
C LYS A 188 -2.97 11.30 28.38
N HIS A 189 -3.03 9.98 28.33
CA HIS A 189 -3.01 9.20 27.11
C HIS A 189 -4.39 8.61 26.85
N PHE A 190 -4.72 8.49 25.59
CA PHE A 190 -5.89 7.76 25.11
C PHE A 190 -5.55 6.93 23.87
N MET A 191 -6.35 5.94 23.60
CA MET A 191 -6.21 5.07 22.45
C MET A 191 -7.54 5.04 21.68
N VAL A 192 -7.50 4.84 20.38
CA VAL A 192 -8.71 4.62 19.57
C VAL A 192 -8.69 3.20 19.03
N THR A 193 -9.71 2.42 19.37
CA THR A 193 -9.90 1.04 18.91
C THR A 193 -11.12 0.93 18.03
N ILE A 194 -11.17 -0.09 17.20
CA ILE A 194 -12.34 -0.41 16.37
C ILE A 194 -13.07 -1.59 17.02
N ASN A 195 -14.32 -1.40 17.37
CA ASN A 195 -15.14 -2.46 17.97
C ASN A 195 -15.66 -3.45 16.91
N ALA A 196 -16.30 -4.53 17.36
CA ALA A 196 -16.86 -5.56 16.49
C ALA A 196 -17.92 -5.04 15.49
N SER A 197 -18.54 -3.91 15.78
CA SER A 197 -19.49 -3.23 14.89
C SER A 197 -18.81 -2.25 13.94
N GLN A 198 -17.48 -2.27 13.85
CA GLN A 198 -16.67 -1.37 13.02
C GLN A 198 -16.86 0.12 13.37
N VAL A 199 -17.10 0.42 14.63
CA VAL A 199 -17.21 1.78 15.15
C VAL A 199 -15.96 2.09 15.97
N ALA A 200 -15.40 3.29 15.78
CA ALA A 200 -14.26 3.74 16.54
C ALA A 200 -14.66 4.11 17.97
N VAL A 201 -13.87 3.68 18.94
CA VAL A 201 -14.09 3.90 20.37
C VAL A 201 -12.81 4.49 20.95
N ILE A 202 -12.95 5.61 21.64
CA ILE A 202 -11.89 6.24 22.43
C ILE A 202 -11.82 5.53 23.76
N VAL A 203 -10.67 4.99 24.13
CA VAL A 203 -10.41 4.27 25.37
C VAL A 203 -9.34 5.02 26.16
N PHE A 204 -9.54 5.17 27.46
CA PHE A 204 -8.59 5.83 28.36
C PHE A 204 -7.82 4.82 29.21
N GLY A 205 -6.79 5.27 29.91
CA GLY A 205 -6.04 4.45 30.85
C GLY A 205 -6.88 3.90 32.01
N ASP A 206 -6.28 3.05 32.83
CA ASP A 206 -6.91 2.42 33.99
C ASP A 206 -6.44 3.02 35.34
N GLY A 207 -5.65 4.09 35.31
CA GLY A 207 -5.02 4.72 36.47
C GLY A 207 -3.71 4.08 36.89
N THR A 208 -3.35 2.90 36.36
CA THR A 208 -2.03 2.28 36.49
C THR A 208 -1.21 2.54 35.24
N PHE A 209 -1.84 2.30 34.10
CA PHE A 209 -1.30 2.56 32.75
C PHE A 209 -2.13 3.65 32.08
N GLY A 210 -1.69 4.90 32.24
CA GLY A 210 -2.41 6.08 31.76
C GLY A 210 -3.47 6.58 32.75
N SER A 211 -3.71 7.89 32.70
CA SER A 211 -4.67 8.58 33.57
C SER A 211 -6.12 8.27 33.16
N ILE A 212 -7.03 8.25 34.15
CA ILE A 212 -8.46 8.19 33.94
C ILE A 212 -8.99 9.62 33.95
N PRO A 213 -9.79 10.08 32.94
CA PRO A 213 -10.48 11.37 33.00
C PRO A 213 -11.46 11.36 34.15
N SER A 214 -11.50 12.45 34.92
CA SER A 214 -12.40 12.53 36.08
C SER A 214 -13.86 12.64 35.66
N ALA A 215 -14.75 12.04 36.45
CA ALA A 215 -16.18 12.16 36.26
C ALA A 215 -16.63 13.63 36.20
N GLY A 216 -17.51 13.96 35.27
CA GLY A 216 -18.04 15.31 35.10
C GLY A 216 -17.17 16.24 34.26
N GLN A 217 -15.93 15.87 33.92
CA GLN A 217 -15.12 16.61 32.95
C GLN A 217 -15.80 16.60 31.58
N LYS A 218 -15.54 17.63 30.78
CA LYS A 218 -16.15 17.77 29.44
C LYS A 218 -15.10 17.67 28.34
N VAL A 219 -15.44 16.94 27.28
CA VAL A 219 -14.66 16.98 26.05
C VAL A 219 -14.77 18.40 25.46
N THR A 220 -13.66 19.13 25.42
CA THR A 220 -13.63 20.50 24.91
C THR A 220 -13.54 20.51 23.40
N SER A 221 -12.71 19.66 22.82
CA SER A 221 -12.59 19.48 21.38
C SER A 221 -12.22 18.06 21.02
N ALA A 222 -12.80 17.57 19.93
CA ALA A 222 -12.42 16.32 19.31
C ALA A 222 -12.42 16.52 17.80
N SER A 223 -11.27 16.41 17.17
CA SER A 223 -11.11 16.54 15.73
C SER A 223 -10.28 15.37 15.19
N PHE A 224 -10.63 14.90 14.01
CA PHE A 224 -9.94 13.81 13.34
C PHE A 224 -10.17 13.93 11.84
N TYR A 225 -9.48 13.12 11.08
CA TYR A 225 -9.73 13.01 9.65
C TYR A 225 -10.63 11.81 9.35
N ILE A 226 -11.46 11.95 8.33
CA ILE A 226 -12.30 10.89 7.76
C ILE A 226 -11.84 10.63 6.32
N THR A 227 -11.90 9.37 5.92
CA THR A 227 -11.48 8.91 4.60
C THR A 227 -12.55 8.04 3.95
N THR A 228 -12.51 7.88 2.63
CA THR A 228 -13.32 6.91 1.90
C THR A 228 -12.69 5.51 1.90
N GLY A 229 -11.55 5.33 2.56
CA GLY A 229 -10.85 4.05 2.63
C GLY A 229 -10.45 3.53 1.25
N ILE A 230 -10.79 2.28 0.96
CA ILE A 230 -10.43 1.62 -0.31
C ILE A 230 -11.00 2.35 -1.55
N GLN A 231 -12.12 3.06 -1.42
CA GLN A 231 -12.70 3.84 -2.52
C GLN A 231 -11.85 5.08 -2.88
N GLY A 232 -10.92 5.47 -2.02
CA GLY A 232 -9.93 6.50 -2.29
C GLY A 232 -8.83 6.05 -3.26
N ASN A 233 -8.69 4.76 -3.55
CA ASN A 233 -7.72 4.24 -4.51
C ASN A 233 -8.18 4.51 -5.95
N VAL A 234 -8.09 5.77 -6.39
CA VAL A 234 -8.55 6.20 -7.71
C VAL A 234 -7.49 5.94 -8.79
N PRO A 235 -7.89 5.64 -10.03
CA PRO A 235 -6.96 5.40 -11.13
C PRO A 235 -6.14 6.66 -11.51
N ALA A 236 -5.10 6.47 -12.32
CA ALA A 236 -4.33 7.56 -12.89
C ALA A 236 -5.22 8.51 -13.71
N GLY A 237 -4.93 9.81 -13.65
CA GLY A 237 -5.71 10.84 -14.36
C GLY A 237 -7.04 11.22 -13.70
N SER A 238 -7.33 10.74 -12.48
CA SER A 238 -8.60 11.06 -11.79
C SER A 238 -8.58 12.40 -11.05
N ILE A 239 -7.42 12.89 -10.63
CA ILE A 239 -7.29 14.16 -9.90
C ILE A 239 -6.91 15.25 -10.90
N VAL A 240 -7.92 15.94 -11.41
CA VAL A 240 -7.75 16.91 -12.51
C VAL A 240 -8.12 18.34 -12.11
N GLN A 241 -8.74 18.55 -10.95
CA GLN A 241 -9.14 19.87 -10.51
C GLN A 241 -7.97 20.59 -9.85
N THR A 242 -7.55 21.69 -10.48
CA THR A 242 -6.49 22.56 -9.93
C THR A 242 -7.08 23.45 -8.83
N PRO A 243 -6.45 23.53 -7.64
CA PRO A 243 -6.91 24.37 -6.53
C PRO A 243 -7.04 25.85 -6.89
N ALA A 244 -7.98 26.53 -6.26
CA ALA A 244 -8.22 27.96 -6.48
C ALA A 244 -6.97 28.82 -6.18
N ILE A 245 -6.21 28.47 -5.13
CA ILE A 245 -4.96 29.17 -4.76
C ILE A 245 -3.90 29.10 -5.87
N VAL A 246 -3.86 27.96 -6.59
CA VAL A 246 -2.93 27.77 -7.72
C VAL A 246 -3.43 28.56 -8.92
N LYS A 247 -4.73 28.44 -9.26
CA LYS A 247 -5.34 29.16 -10.40
C LYS A 247 -5.29 30.68 -10.24
N ALA A 248 -5.39 31.19 -9.01
CA ALA A 248 -5.27 32.61 -8.75
C ALA A 248 -3.88 33.18 -9.06
N SER A 249 -2.83 32.33 -8.95
CA SER A 249 -1.45 32.75 -9.21
C SER A 249 -0.97 32.31 -10.61
N ILE A 250 -1.47 31.19 -11.11
CA ILE A 250 -1.08 30.57 -12.37
C ILE A 250 -2.35 30.01 -13.05
N SER A 251 -2.99 30.86 -13.87
CA SER A 251 -4.32 30.54 -14.49
C SER A 251 -4.29 29.30 -15.37
N GLU A 252 -3.18 29.09 -16.08
CA GLU A 252 -2.98 27.98 -17.02
C GLU A 252 -2.48 26.68 -16.37
N ALA A 253 -2.38 26.65 -15.04
CA ALA A 253 -1.90 25.45 -14.34
C ALA A 253 -2.89 24.30 -14.52
N THR A 254 -2.36 23.15 -14.87
CA THR A 254 -3.08 21.87 -14.95
C THR A 254 -2.62 20.92 -13.89
N THR A 255 -3.52 20.04 -13.46
CA THR A 255 -3.29 19.04 -12.40
C THR A 255 -3.52 17.65 -12.96
N SER A 256 -2.63 16.71 -12.70
CA SER A 256 -2.82 15.32 -13.04
C SER A 256 -2.06 14.39 -12.10
N ASN A 257 -2.66 13.26 -11.73
CA ASN A 257 -1.94 12.16 -11.09
C ASN A 257 -1.46 11.19 -12.18
N GLN A 258 -0.15 11.03 -12.29
CA GLN A 258 0.47 10.15 -13.28
C GLN A 258 0.23 8.67 -12.96
N TYR A 259 0.17 8.33 -11.69
CA TYR A 259 -0.05 6.98 -11.18
C TYR A 259 -1.39 6.89 -10.46
N ALA A 260 -1.92 5.67 -10.34
CA ALA A 260 -3.09 5.41 -9.52
C ALA A 260 -2.79 5.74 -8.05
N ALA A 261 -3.78 6.26 -7.34
CA ALA A 261 -3.71 6.40 -5.90
C ALA A 261 -3.75 5.03 -5.23
N GLY A 262 -3.03 4.89 -4.13
CA GLY A 262 -2.93 3.63 -3.41
C GLY A 262 -2.85 3.82 -1.91
N GLY A 263 -2.84 2.70 -1.18
CA GLY A 263 -2.71 2.69 0.28
C GLY A 263 -3.99 3.00 1.04
N GLY A 264 -5.09 3.30 0.34
CA GLY A 264 -6.39 3.44 0.99
C GLY A 264 -6.96 2.09 1.36
N SER A 265 -7.27 1.89 2.64
CA SER A 265 -7.95 0.70 3.13
C SER A 265 -9.12 1.08 4.03
N SER A 266 -10.16 0.28 4.00
CA SER A 266 -11.24 0.35 4.98
C SER A 266 -10.74 -0.19 6.33
N TYR A 267 -11.63 -0.36 7.30
CA TYR A 267 -11.26 -1.04 8.54
C TYR A 267 -10.63 -2.41 8.27
N GLU A 268 -9.69 -2.78 9.12
CA GLU A 268 -8.99 -4.05 9.01
C GLU A 268 -9.97 -5.21 8.94
N ASN A 269 -9.91 -5.96 7.84
CA ASN A 269 -10.83 -7.05 7.61
C ASN A 269 -10.38 -8.32 8.35
N PHE A 270 -11.27 -9.30 8.39
CA PHE A 270 -11.04 -10.58 9.06
C PHE A 270 -9.78 -11.33 8.59
N GLY A 271 -9.49 -11.31 7.28
CA GLY A 271 -8.30 -11.95 6.70
C GLY A 271 -7.00 -11.26 7.15
N MET A 272 -6.98 -9.93 7.05
CA MET A 272 -5.85 -9.11 7.48
C MET A 272 -5.54 -9.28 8.97
N LEU A 273 -6.56 -9.33 9.84
CA LEU A 273 -6.36 -9.56 11.28
C LEU A 273 -5.66 -10.90 11.55
N LYS A 274 -6.08 -11.97 10.87
CA LYS A 274 -5.45 -13.30 11.02
C LYS A 274 -4.00 -13.34 10.57
N GLU A 275 -3.63 -12.47 9.66
CA GLU A 275 -2.27 -12.35 9.11
C GLU A 275 -1.41 -11.42 9.97
N HIS A 276 -1.94 -10.27 10.38
CA HIS A 276 -1.20 -9.26 11.13
C HIS A 276 -0.95 -9.65 12.61
N ILE A 277 -1.89 -10.32 13.27
CA ILE A 277 -1.71 -10.74 14.67
C ILE A 277 -0.46 -11.60 14.86
N PRO A 278 -0.23 -12.70 14.08
CA PRO A 278 1.00 -13.47 14.20
C PRO A 278 2.27 -12.69 13.84
N LEU A 279 2.20 -11.80 12.85
CA LEU A 279 3.34 -10.96 12.45
C LEU A 279 3.75 -9.99 13.57
N SER A 280 2.79 -9.39 14.25
CA SER A 280 3.06 -8.48 15.37
C SER A 280 3.78 -9.18 16.52
N VAL A 281 3.37 -10.42 16.84
CA VAL A 281 4.02 -11.25 17.88
C VAL A 281 5.42 -11.67 17.45
N LYS A 282 5.61 -12.05 16.18
CA LYS A 282 6.88 -12.49 15.63
C LYS A 282 7.96 -11.42 15.70
N THR A 283 7.61 -10.18 15.39
CA THR A 283 8.57 -9.07 15.34
C THR A 283 8.81 -8.39 16.69
N LEU A 284 7.89 -8.53 17.65
CA LEU A 284 7.91 -7.80 18.94
C LEU A 284 8.14 -6.29 18.77
N GLY A 285 7.80 -5.75 17.61
CA GLY A 285 7.95 -4.35 17.29
C GLY A 285 9.38 -3.85 17.03
N VAL A 286 10.38 -4.75 16.93
CA VAL A 286 11.80 -4.40 16.71
C VAL A 286 12.30 -5.02 15.41
N ALA A 287 13.03 -4.26 14.60
CA ALA A 287 13.61 -4.71 13.34
C ALA A 287 15.09 -5.03 13.53
N VAL A 288 15.47 -6.30 13.60
CA VAL A 288 16.87 -6.74 13.75
C VAL A 288 17.34 -7.51 12.51
N SER A 289 16.55 -8.46 12.04
CA SER A 289 16.85 -9.27 10.86
C SER A 289 16.26 -8.65 9.59
N LYS A 290 16.74 -9.07 8.41
CA LYS A 290 16.11 -8.66 7.13
C LYS A 290 14.62 -8.96 7.10
N GLN A 291 14.23 -10.12 7.63
CA GLN A 291 12.84 -10.55 7.65
C GLN A 291 11.98 -9.68 8.58
N ASP A 292 12.51 -9.20 9.71
CA ASP A 292 11.77 -8.30 10.60
C ASP A 292 11.45 -6.96 9.90
N PHE A 293 12.38 -6.44 9.09
CA PHE A 293 12.10 -5.24 8.30
C PHE A 293 11.00 -5.47 7.25
N VAL A 294 10.97 -6.65 6.61
CA VAL A 294 9.90 -7.04 5.69
C VAL A 294 8.57 -7.16 6.44
N ASP A 295 8.56 -7.94 7.53
CA ASP A 295 7.36 -8.22 8.32
C ASP A 295 6.78 -6.92 8.91
N LEU A 296 7.62 -6.03 9.45
CA LEU A 296 7.20 -4.71 9.95
C LEU A 296 6.73 -3.77 8.84
N ALA A 297 7.35 -3.80 7.66
CA ALA A 297 6.88 -3.01 6.53
C ALA A 297 5.49 -3.48 6.05
N MET A 298 5.26 -4.79 6.02
CA MET A 298 3.97 -5.38 5.65
C MET A 298 2.87 -5.12 6.68
N LEU A 299 3.23 -4.86 7.94
CA LEU A 299 2.26 -4.41 8.96
C LEU A 299 1.77 -2.97 8.73
N ILE A 300 2.40 -2.22 7.83
CA ILE A 300 2.00 -0.83 7.55
C ILE A 300 0.91 -0.86 6.47
N ASP A 301 -0.26 -0.31 6.81
CA ASP A 301 -1.38 -0.24 5.88
C ASP A 301 -1.00 0.45 4.57
N GLY A 302 -1.42 -0.16 3.48
CA GLY A 302 -1.14 0.27 2.13
C GLY A 302 0.10 -0.38 1.51
N VAL A 303 0.89 -1.12 2.29
CA VAL A 303 2.01 -1.93 1.78
C VAL A 303 1.52 -3.34 1.48
N ASN A 304 1.52 -3.71 0.21
CA ASN A 304 1.17 -5.06 -0.22
C ASN A 304 2.37 -6.01 -0.07
N LYS A 305 3.54 -5.58 -0.56
CA LYS A 305 4.75 -6.38 -0.50
C LYS A 305 5.96 -5.54 -0.12
N ALA A 306 6.88 -6.17 0.57
CA ALA A 306 8.16 -5.58 0.92
C ALA A 306 9.30 -6.55 0.64
N ALA A 307 10.44 -6.02 0.26
CA ALA A 307 11.69 -6.76 0.12
C ALA A 307 12.84 -5.92 0.63
N VAL A 308 13.87 -6.58 1.14
CA VAL A 308 15.02 -5.91 1.75
C VAL A 308 16.29 -6.32 1.03
N ASP A 309 17.02 -5.32 0.56
CA ASP A 309 18.37 -5.49 0.04
C ASP A 309 19.38 -4.85 0.98
N TYR A 310 20.52 -5.52 1.15
CA TYR A 310 21.59 -5.09 2.04
C TYR A 310 22.87 -4.90 1.24
N GLU A 311 23.29 -3.65 1.13
CA GLU A 311 24.57 -3.29 0.51
C GLU A 311 25.69 -3.27 1.56
N CYS A 312 26.92 -3.64 1.14
CA CYS A 312 28.11 -3.49 1.98
C CYS A 312 28.20 -2.07 2.55
N GLY A 313 28.44 -1.94 3.85
CA GLY A 313 28.58 -0.62 4.50
C GLY A 313 27.40 -0.22 5.38
N ARG A 314 26.55 -1.15 5.80
CA ARG A 314 25.40 -0.94 6.71
C ARG A 314 24.20 -0.22 6.09
N LYS A 315 24.16 -0.07 4.77
CA LYS A 315 23.01 0.50 4.08
C LYS A 315 21.98 -0.59 3.83
N LEU A 316 20.82 -0.43 4.41
CA LEU A 316 19.66 -1.30 4.25
C LEU A 316 18.62 -0.57 3.39
N THR A 317 18.27 -1.15 2.26
CA THR A 317 17.23 -0.59 1.38
C THR A 317 16.00 -1.49 1.45
N VAL A 318 14.89 -0.93 1.88
CA VAL A 318 13.57 -1.58 1.89
C VAL A 318 12.81 -1.15 0.65
N TYR A 319 12.47 -2.09 -0.21
CA TYR A 319 11.61 -1.88 -1.37
C TYR A 319 10.18 -2.22 -0.99
N ILE A 320 9.24 -1.33 -1.26
CA ILE A 320 7.82 -1.51 -0.96
C ILE A 320 6.97 -1.38 -2.21
N SER A 321 5.90 -2.15 -2.27
CA SER A 321 4.86 -2.07 -3.28
C SER A 321 3.54 -1.68 -2.62
N ALA A 322 2.77 -0.80 -3.25
CA ALA A 322 1.44 -0.42 -2.77
C ALA A 322 0.40 -1.53 -3.03
N ASP A 323 -0.72 -1.52 -2.30
CA ASP A 323 -1.78 -2.54 -2.35
C ASP A 323 -2.32 -2.83 -3.74
N ASN A 324 -2.34 -1.85 -4.63
CA ASN A 324 -2.77 -2.04 -6.02
C ASN A 324 -1.63 -2.53 -6.93
N GLY A 325 -0.53 -3.03 -6.35
CA GLY A 325 0.70 -3.37 -7.06
C GLY A 325 1.33 -2.16 -7.76
N GLY A 326 0.89 -0.98 -7.38
CA GLY A 326 1.38 0.27 -7.89
C GLY A 326 2.73 0.66 -7.30
N VAL A 327 3.29 1.71 -7.88
CA VAL A 327 4.46 2.40 -7.37
C VAL A 327 4.05 3.11 -6.07
N ALA A 328 4.79 2.85 -4.98
CA ALA A 328 4.55 3.56 -3.72
C ALA A 328 4.90 5.05 -3.88
N ASP A 329 3.98 5.90 -3.45
CA ASP A 329 4.15 7.35 -3.50
C ASP A 329 5.09 7.87 -2.40
N SER A 330 5.44 9.15 -2.47
CA SER A 330 6.37 9.74 -1.51
C SER A 330 5.80 9.83 -0.09
N ALA A 331 4.47 9.92 0.07
CA ALA A 331 3.83 9.95 1.39
C ALA A 331 3.93 8.57 2.06
N MET A 332 3.65 7.49 1.33
CA MET A 332 3.81 6.11 1.81
C MET A 332 5.27 5.79 2.14
N ILE A 333 6.22 6.16 1.26
CA ILE A 333 7.65 5.96 1.50
C ILE A 333 8.07 6.63 2.81
N ASN A 334 7.64 7.87 3.06
CA ASN A 334 7.95 8.58 4.29
C ASN A 334 7.26 7.96 5.51
N LYS A 335 6.02 7.48 5.39
CA LYS A 335 5.30 6.77 6.46
C LYS A 335 6.05 5.51 6.88
N VAL A 336 6.43 4.68 5.90
CA VAL A 336 7.20 3.44 6.14
C VAL A 336 8.57 3.75 6.73
N TYR A 337 9.28 4.74 6.18
CA TYR A 337 10.58 5.17 6.72
C TYR A 337 10.48 5.60 8.18
N THR A 338 9.50 6.42 8.53
CA THR A 338 9.32 6.91 9.91
C THR A 338 9.05 5.77 10.88
N GLN A 339 8.17 4.85 10.52
CA GLN A 339 7.84 3.73 11.38
C GLN A 339 8.98 2.71 11.53
N LEU A 340 9.70 2.41 10.45
CA LEU A 340 10.84 1.50 10.50
C LEU A 340 12.05 2.11 11.21
N SER A 341 12.31 3.41 11.03
CA SER A 341 13.44 4.09 11.66
C SER A 341 13.33 4.14 13.19
N GLN A 342 12.11 4.22 13.72
CA GLN A 342 11.86 4.18 15.18
C GLN A 342 12.10 2.78 15.78
N ARG A 343 12.03 1.73 14.97
CA ARG A 343 12.13 0.33 15.36
C ARG A 343 13.45 -0.33 14.97
N ALA A 344 14.23 0.37 14.15
CA ALA A 344 15.55 -0.10 13.69
C ALA A 344 16.66 0.21 14.71
N PRO A 345 17.74 -0.59 14.77
CA PRO A 345 18.93 -0.28 15.55
C PRO A 345 19.56 1.06 15.15
N LEU A 346 20.04 1.83 16.14
CA LEU A 346 20.60 3.19 15.95
C LEU A 346 21.69 3.30 14.88
N THR A 347 22.38 2.21 14.56
CA THR A 347 23.49 2.19 13.58
C THR A 347 23.08 1.80 12.19
N THR A 348 21.79 1.58 11.92
CA THR A 348 21.27 1.15 10.62
C THR A 348 21.05 2.35 9.71
N TRP A 349 21.70 2.38 8.55
CA TRP A 349 21.39 3.37 7.52
C TRP A 349 20.24 2.86 6.66
N LEU A 350 19.02 3.21 7.07
CA LEU A 350 17.78 2.81 6.42
C LEU A 350 17.47 3.72 5.23
N GLN A 351 17.12 3.11 4.12
CA GLN A 351 16.51 3.78 2.96
C GLN A 351 15.25 3.01 2.55
N VAL A 352 14.17 3.73 2.27
CA VAL A 352 12.93 3.14 1.72
C VAL A 352 12.74 3.62 0.30
N LYS A 353 12.45 2.69 -0.60
CA LYS A 353 12.19 2.97 -2.02
C LYS A 353 10.93 2.27 -2.49
N SER A 354 10.27 2.85 -3.49
CA SER A 354 9.22 2.15 -4.21
C SER A 354 9.79 1.00 -5.03
N ALA A 355 9.12 -0.14 -5.04
CA ALA A 355 9.35 -1.18 -6.03
C ALA A 355 8.93 -0.65 -7.41
N GLY A 356 9.76 -0.88 -8.42
CA GLY A 356 9.45 -0.55 -9.80
C GLY A 356 8.55 -1.61 -10.44
N LEU A 357 7.53 -1.19 -11.17
CA LEU A 357 6.76 -2.09 -12.03
C LEU A 357 7.53 -2.31 -13.33
N VAL A 358 7.60 -3.55 -13.73
CA VAL A 358 8.25 -3.96 -14.99
C VAL A 358 7.20 -4.64 -15.87
N ASP A 359 6.83 -3.97 -16.95
CA ASP A 359 5.90 -4.52 -17.93
C ASP A 359 6.59 -5.58 -18.80
N ILE A 360 6.03 -6.78 -18.82
CA ILE A 360 6.48 -7.86 -19.69
C ILE A 360 5.61 -7.85 -20.96
N THR A 361 6.26 -7.73 -22.12
CA THR A 361 5.58 -7.92 -23.40
C THR A 361 5.83 -9.33 -23.91
N LEU A 362 4.74 -10.07 -24.12
CA LEU A 362 4.74 -11.46 -24.51
C LEU A 362 3.89 -11.64 -25.78
N GLU A 363 4.49 -12.22 -26.82
CA GLU A 363 3.79 -12.64 -28.03
C GLU A 363 3.94 -14.14 -28.18
N ILE A 364 2.82 -14.86 -28.01
CA ILE A 364 2.77 -16.31 -28.01
C ILE A 364 1.84 -16.78 -29.13
N GLU A 365 2.29 -17.80 -29.87
CA GLU A 365 1.47 -18.57 -30.77
C GLU A 365 1.12 -19.90 -30.10
N VAL A 366 -0.17 -20.14 -29.91
CA VAL A 366 -0.66 -21.36 -29.23
C VAL A 366 -1.48 -22.17 -30.21
N THR A 367 -1.14 -23.41 -30.35
CA THR A 367 -1.94 -24.42 -31.08
C THR A 367 -2.70 -25.27 -30.08
N GLY A 368 -4.01 -25.21 -30.17
CA GLY A 368 -4.89 -25.97 -29.30
C GLY A 368 -5.28 -27.33 -29.85
N LYS A 369 -5.67 -28.25 -28.98
CA LYS A 369 -6.22 -29.54 -29.35
C LYS A 369 -7.56 -29.37 -30.07
N LYS A 370 -7.83 -30.22 -31.07
CA LYS A 370 -9.02 -30.15 -31.95
C LYS A 370 -10.37 -30.21 -31.22
N SER A 371 -10.39 -30.64 -29.98
CA SER A 371 -11.60 -30.77 -29.16
C SER A 371 -12.10 -29.46 -28.55
N TYR A 372 -11.32 -28.37 -28.60
CA TYR A 372 -11.61 -27.11 -27.92
C TYR A 372 -11.74 -25.97 -28.91
N LYS A 373 -12.56 -24.97 -28.52
CA LYS A 373 -12.74 -23.75 -29.34
C LYS A 373 -11.61 -22.76 -29.07
N THR A 374 -11.21 -22.03 -30.08
CA THR A 374 -10.13 -21.01 -29.99
C THR A 374 -10.33 -20.02 -28.84
N ASN A 375 -11.57 -19.54 -28.62
CA ASN A 375 -11.88 -18.60 -27.57
C ASN A 375 -11.69 -19.20 -26.16
N GLU A 376 -11.98 -20.48 -25.97
CA GLU A 376 -11.79 -21.20 -24.71
C GLU A 376 -10.31 -21.37 -24.39
N ILE A 377 -9.51 -21.71 -25.40
CA ILE A 377 -8.06 -21.84 -25.28
C ILE A 377 -7.44 -20.49 -24.92
N GLN A 378 -7.83 -19.44 -25.64
CA GLN A 378 -7.34 -18.07 -25.37
C GLN A 378 -7.68 -17.62 -23.96
N ALA A 379 -8.91 -17.83 -23.50
CA ALA A 379 -9.34 -17.46 -22.15
C ALA A 379 -8.55 -18.23 -21.07
N GLN A 380 -8.33 -19.53 -21.26
CA GLN A 380 -7.57 -20.35 -20.31
C GLN A 380 -6.10 -19.95 -20.25
N VAL A 381 -5.47 -19.69 -21.39
CA VAL A 381 -4.07 -19.23 -21.44
C VAL A 381 -3.92 -17.85 -20.78
N LEU A 382 -4.81 -16.91 -21.09
CA LEU A 382 -4.78 -15.59 -20.45
C LEU A 382 -5.00 -15.68 -18.93
N ASN A 383 -5.99 -16.47 -18.49
CA ASN A 383 -6.25 -16.64 -17.06
C ASN A 383 -5.06 -17.31 -16.34
N ALA A 384 -4.42 -18.30 -16.95
CA ALA A 384 -3.24 -18.94 -16.38
C ALA A 384 -2.07 -17.96 -16.23
N LEU A 385 -1.82 -17.14 -17.27
CA LEU A 385 -0.78 -16.12 -17.23
C LEU A 385 -1.08 -15.02 -16.20
N TYR A 386 -2.31 -14.51 -16.18
CA TYR A 386 -2.71 -13.50 -15.18
C TYR A 386 -2.61 -14.03 -13.75
N ASN A 387 -3.05 -15.27 -13.51
CA ASN A 387 -2.95 -15.87 -12.18
C ASN A 387 -1.50 -16.11 -11.76
N ALA A 388 -0.62 -16.52 -12.66
CA ALA A 388 0.77 -16.80 -12.32
C ALA A 388 1.62 -15.53 -12.12
N TYR A 389 1.37 -14.50 -12.93
CA TYR A 389 2.16 -13.26 -12.95
C TYR A 389 1.37 -12.03 -12.50
N SER A 390 0.23 -12.23 -11.83
CA SER A 390 -0.46 -11.14 -11.15
C SER A 390 0.46 -10.52 -10.08
N ILE A 391 0.23 -9.27 -9.79
CA ILE A 391 0.96 -8.54 -8.74
C ILE A 391 0.85 -9.25 -7.40
N GLU A 392 -0.28 -9.90 -7.12
CA GLU A 392 -0.51 -10.66 -5.89
C GLU A 392 0.41 -11.88 -5.76
N ASN A 393 0.69 -12.56 -6.87
CA ASN A 393 1.52 -13.78 -6.89
C ASN A 393 2.99 -13.55 -7.25
N SER A 394 3.35 -12.32 -7.69
CA SER A 394 4.72 -11.97 -8.04
C SER A 394 5.48 -11.46 -6.82
N GLU A 395 6.74 -11.82 -6.67
CA GLU A 395 7.63 -11.31 -5.61
C GLU A 395 8.47 -10.12 -6.12
N ILE A 396 8.80 -9.19 -5.21
CA ILE A 396 9.73 -8.10 -5.53
C ILE A 396 11.12 -8.70 -5.83
N GLY A 397 11.66 -8.41 -7.03
CA GLY A 397 12.91 -9.01 -7.49
C GLY A 397 12.77 -10.44 -8.03
N GLY A 398 11.55 -10.94 -8.17
CA GLY A 398 11.24 -12.23 -8.75
C GLY A 398 11.76 -12.34 -10.19
N LYS A 399 12.16 -13.55 -10.58
CA LYS A 399 12.68 -13.83 -11.93
C LYS A 399 11.60 -14.49 -12.77
N VAL A 400 11.30 -13.90 -13.91
CA VAL A 400 10.42 -14.53 -14.91
C VAL A 400 11.29 -15.18 -15.98
N ARG A 401 11.17 -16.48 -16.15
CA ARG A 401 11.93 -17.25 -17.14
C ARG A 401 11.01 -17.72 -18.25
N ILE A 402 11.53 -17.75 -19.47
CA ILE A 402 10.79 -18.27 -20.63
C ILE A 402 10.36 -19.73 -20.39
N SER A 403 11.22 -20.53 -19.75
CA SER A 403 10.91 -21.92 -19.38
C SER A 403 9.69 -22.07 -18.50
N ASP A 404 9.50 -21.12 -17.57
CA ASP A 404 8.39 -21.17 -16.62
C ASP A 404 7.06 -20.86 -17.34
N ILE A 405 7.11 -19.96 -18.33
CA ILE A 405 5.96 -19.64 -19.20
C ILE A 405 5.61 -20.83 -20.09
N TYR A 406 6.62 -21.51 -20.67
CA TYR A 406 6.40 -22.73 -21.43
C TYR A 406 5.73 -23.80 -20.57
N ALA A 407 6.27 -24.08 -19.39
CA ALA A 407 5.73 -25.08 -18.47
C ALA A 407 4.30 -24.74 -18.00
N LEU A 408 4.02 -23.47 -17.75
CA LEU A 408 2.70 -23.02 -17.32
C LEU A 408 1.63 -23.26 -18.39
N ILE A 409 1.92 -22.95 -19.65
CA ILE A 409 0.94 -23.04 -20.74
C ILE A 409 0.85 -24.46 -21.27
N ASP A 410 1.95 -25.19 -21.35
CA ASP A 410 2.00 -26.57 -21.82
C ASP A 410 1.24 -27.55 -20.91
N ASN A 411 1.17 -27.25 -19.61
CA ASN A 411 0.38 -27.98 -18.63
C ASN A 411 -1.14 -27.82 -18.81
N LEU A 412 -1.61 -26.90 -19.64
CA LEU A 412 -3.04 -26.71 -19.88
C LEU A 412 -3.56 -27.87 -20.75
N SER A 413 -4.62 -28.52 -20.30
CA SER A 413 -5.22 -29.65 -21.00
C SER A 413 -5.72 -29.36 -22.42
N THR A 414 -5.95 -28.08 -22.71
CA THR A 414 -6.48 -27.54 -23.98
C THR A 414 -5.41 -27.22 -25.01
N VAL A 415 -4.15 -27.12 -24.60
CA VAL A 415 -3.01 -26.75 -25.44
C VAL A 415 -2.35 -28.02 -25.99
N ASP A 416 -1.94 -28.00 -27.25
CA ASP A 416 -1.16 -29.03 -27.91
C ASP A 416 0.32 -28.66 -27.93
N TYR A 417 0.65 -27.47 -28.46
CA TYR A 417 1.97 -26.90 -28.39
C TYR A 417 1.91 -25.37 -28.43
N LEU A 418 3.00 -24.70 -28.00
CA LEU A 418 3.13 -23.26 -28.05
C LEU A 418 4.51 -22.85 -28.57
N HIS A 419 4.55 -21.65 -29.14
CA HIS A 419 5.78 -21.00 -29.55
C HIS A 419 5.80 -19.53 -29.09
N ILE A 420 6.83 -19.14 -28.32
CA ILE A 420 7.00 -17.75 -27.86
C ILE A 420 7.78 -17.00 -28.94
N LYS A 421 7.10 -16.11 -29.67
CA LYS A 421 7.69 -15.28 -30.73
C LYS A 421 8.50 -14.13 -30.16
N LYS A 422 7.98 -13.48 -29.11
CA LYS A 422 8.62 -12.34 -28.47
C LYS A 422 8.45 -12.43 -26.96
N PHE A 423 9.54 -12.19 -26.27
CA PHE A 423 9.60 -12.03 -24.82
C PHE A 423 10.60 -10.93 -24.52
N TYR A 424 10.10 -9.78 -24.10
CA TYR A 424 10.96 -8.67 -23.69
C TYR A 424 10.28 -7.86 -22.58
N ILE A 425 11.13 -7.23 -21.80
CA ILE A 425 10.73 -6.35 -20.71
C ILE A 425 10.71 -4.94 -21.26
N LYS A 426 9.60 -4.19 -21.07
CA LYS A 426 9.61 -2.75 -21.32
C LYS A 426 10.62 -2.08 -20.39
N PRO A 427 11.25 -0.99 -20.83
CA PRO A 427 12.51 -0.55 -20.26
C PRO A 427 12.47 -0.41 -18.75
N TRP A 428 13.52 -0.93 -18.11
CA TRP A 428 13.83 -0.70 -16.71
C TRP A 428 13.83 0.79 -16.41
N PRO A 429 13.41 1.22 -15.21
CA PRO A 429 13.68 2.58 -14.79
C PRO A 429 15.18 2.81 -14.85
N VAL A 430 15.58 3.71 -15.75
CA VAL A 430 16.99 4.07 -15.92
C VAL A 430 17.41 4.88 -14.70
N THR A 431 18.35 4.36 -13.92
CA THR A 431 18.92 5.10 -12.81
C THR A 431 20.10 5.90 -13.31
N ILE A 432 20.03 7.23 -13.22
CA ILE A 432 21.08 8.14 -13.68
C ILE A 432 21.84 8.67 -12.48
N TYR A 433 23.16 8.47 -12.48
CA TYR A 433 24.06 9.01 -11.48
C TYR A 433 24.98 10.04 -12.13
N GLY A 434 25.15 11.22 -11.54
CA GLY A 434 26.02 12.24 -12.07
C GLY A 434 26.15 13.49 -11.20
N ASN A 435 27.02 14.40 -11.57
CA ASN A 435 27.37 15.60 -10.81
C ASN A 435 26.33 16.72 -10.91
N LYS A 436 25.40 16.63 -11.87
CA LYS A 436 24.29 17.56 -12.12
C LYS A 436 23.14 16.77 -12.72
N GLU A 437 21.92 17.25 -12.59
CA GLU A 437 20.74 16.63 -13.18
C GLU A 437 20.91 16.50 -14.71
N LEU A 438 20.81 15.28 -15.23
CA LEU A 438 20.82 15.00 -16.66
C LEU A 438 19.40 15.09 -17.21
N LEU A 439 19.14 16.07 -18.06
CA LEU A 439 17.85 16.20 -18.72
C LEU A 439 17.76 15.28 -19.94
N LEU A 440 17.01 14.20 -19.80
CA LEU A 440 16.68 13.30 -20.90
C LEU A 440 15.37 13.73 -21.57
N GLY A 441 15.42 14.06 -22.84
CA GLY A 441 14.21 14.30 -23.62
C GLY A 441 13.45 13.00 -23.90
N GLN A 442 14.15 12.00 -24.43
CA GLN A 442 13.62 10.65 -24.63
C GLN A 442 14.71 9.61 -24.42
N PHE A 443 14.38 8.57 -23.68
CA PHE A 443 15.17 7.34 -23.63
C PHE A 443 14.26 6.18 -24.02
N LYS A 444 14.65 5.42 -25.03
CA LYS A 444 13.89 4.26 -25.50
C LYS A 444 14.83 3.06 -25.63
N LEU A 445 14.66 2.09 -24.74
CA LEU A 445 15.32 0.79 -24.86
C LEU A 445 14.56 -0.06 -25.88
N GLU A 446 15.22 -0.48 -26.94
CA GLU A 446 14.60 -1.29 -28.01
C GLU A 446 14.90 -2.78 -27.82
N LYS A 447 16.08 -3.12 -27.32
CA LYS A 447 16.51 -4.49 -27.09
C LYS A 447 17.54 -4.54 -25.96
N ALA A 448 17.38 -5.49 -25.04
CA ALA A 448 18.39 -5.78 -24.01
C ALA A 448 18.51 -7.26 -23.76
N ASN A 449 19.71 -7.80 -23.82
CA ASN A 449 20.02 -9.20 -23.47
C ASN A 449 20.67 -9.32 -22.08
N GLY A 450 20.66 -8.25 -21.27
CA GLY A 450 21.26 -8.17 -19.94
C GLY A 450 21.27 -6.75 -19.39
N SER A 451 21.80 -6.55 -18.19
CA SER A 451 22.03 -5.22 -17.63
C SER A 451 23.44 -4.75 -17.94
N MET A 452 23.58 -3.51 -18.38
CA MET A 452 24.86 -2.88 -18.70
C MET A 452 24.84 -1.43 -18.25
N THR A 453 25.95 -0.95 -17.71
CA THR A 453 26.14 0.47 -17.39
C THR A 453 26.81 1.17 -18.52
N TYR A 454 26.24 2.27 -18.98
CA TYR A 454 26.87 3.16 -19.97
C TYR A 454 27.31 4.46 -19.31
N PHE A 455 28.49 4.90 -19.60
CA PHE A 455 29.06 6.17 -19.14
C PHE A 455 28.91 7.24 -20.21
N ILE A 456 28.23 8.34 -19.86
CA ILE A 456 28.11 9.52 -20.69
C ILE A 456 29.13 10.54 -20.18
N ASN A 457 30.09 10.91 -21.03
CA ASN A 457 31.09 11.93 -20.73
C ASN A 457 30.92 13.11 -21.67
N PHE A 458 30.70 14.28 -21.13
CA PHE A 458 30.62 15.50 -21.92
C PHE A 458 32.00 15.95 -22.36
N THR A 459 32.18 16.08 -23.67
CA THR A 459 33.40 16.57 -24.31
C THR A 459 33.35 18.07 -24.60
N GLY A 460 32.18 18.68 -24.45
CA GLY A 460 31.91 20.10 -24.59
C GLY A 460 30.50 20.41 -24.12
N SER A 461 30.03 21.66 -24.30
CA SER A 461 28.66 22.08 -23.92
C SER A 461 27.56 21.40 -24.74
N ASN A 462 27.87 21.01 -25.97
CA ASN A 462 26.89 20.44 -26.92
C ASN A 462 27.27 19.05 -27.45
N SER A 463 28.34 18.43 -26.92
CA SER A 463 28.80 17.12 -27.38
C SER A 463 29.16 16.20 -26.22
N TYR A 464 28.88 14.93 -26.38
CA TYR A 464 29.16 13.90 -25.38
C TYR A 464 29.59 12.57 -26.06
N THR A 465 30.25 11.71 -25.30
CA THR A 465 30.55 10.33 -25.68
C THR A 465 29.87 9.36 -24.78
N VAL A 466 29.36 8.26 -25.33
CA VAL A 466 28.73 7.14 -24.59
C VAL A 466 29.65 5.94 -24.71
N LYS A 467 30.05 5.35 -23.58
CA LYS A 467 30.92 4.16 -23.49
C LYS A 467 30.26 3.08 -22.62
N ALA A 468 30.34 1.83 -23.04
CA ALA A 468 29.91 0.71 -22.18
C ALA A 468 30.96 0.43 -21.09
N SER A 469 30.48 0.01 -19.89
CA SER A 469 31.33 -0.34 -18.75
C SER A 469 32.25 -1.55 -19.03
N SER A 470 31.80 -2.48 -19.90
CA SER A 470 32.58 -3.66 -20.31
C SER A 470 33.71 -3.35 -21.28
N GLY A 471 33.83 -2.10 -21.79
CA GLY A 471 34.72 -1.73 -22.87
C GLY A 471 34.23 -2.19 -24.26
N GLY A 472 34.97 -1.86 -25.30
CA GLY A 472 34.66 -2.31 -26.67
C GLY A 472 33.57 -1.54 -27.42
N PHE A 473 32.73 -0.79 -26.73
CA PHE A 473 31.71 0.07 -27.35
C PHE A 473 31.89 1.52 -26.96
N GLN A 474 31.92 2.40 -27.96
CA GLN A 474 31.92 3.85 -27.81
C GLN A 474 31.21 4.52 -28.98
N THR A 475 30.38 5.51 -28.69
CA THR A 475 29.74 6.37 -29.70
C THR A 475 29.73 7.82 -29.22
N THR A 476 29.42 8.75 -30.10
CA THR A 476 29.34 10.19 -29.82
C THR A 476 27.94 10.69 -30.13
N GLY A 477 27.46 11.66 -29.34
CA GLY A 477 26.17 12.31 -29.52
C GLY A 477 26.29 13.82 -29.38
N SER A 478 25.24 14.52 -29.82
CA SER A 478 25.08 15.95 -29.65
C SER A 478 23.84 16.25 -28.81
N VAL A 479 23.93 17.28 -27.96
CA VAL A 479 22.81 17.77 -27.17
C VAL A 479 21.69 18.27 -28.07
N GLY A 480 20.45 17.93 -27.80
CA GLY A 480 19.28 18.28 -28.61
C GLY A 480 19.07 17.41 -29.85
N SER A 481 19.81 16.30 -29.97
CA SER A 481 19.61 15.32 -31.06
C SER A 481 19.49 13.90 -30.52
N THR A 482 18.50 13.13 -31.02
CA THR A 482 18.33 11.73 -30.70
C THR A 482 19.43 10.90 -31.40
N ILE A 483 20.14 10.09 -30.64
CA ILE A 483 21.10 9.11 -31.18
C ILE A 483 20.57 7.70 -30.94
N ASN A 484 20.72 6.84 -31.94
CA ASN A 484 20.41 5.42 -31.83
C ASN A 484 21.71 4.67 -31.55
N ILE A 485 21.75 3.97 -30.41
CA ILE A 485 22.91 3.26 -29.93
C ILE A 485 22.64 1.76 -30.10
N THR A 486 23.50 1.07 -30.83
CA THR A 486 23.47 -0.38 -30.99
C THR A 486 24.78 -0.97 -30.54
N ASP A 487 24.78 -1.51 -29.35
CA ASP A 487 25.95 -2.23 -28.80
C ASP A 487 25.81 -3.72 -29.18
N LYS A 488 26.43 -4.08 -30.28
CA LYS A 488 26.42 -5.47 -30.82
C LYS A 488 27.12 -6.45 -29.89
N ASN A 489 28.07 -6.01 -29.10
CA ASN A 489 28.86 -6.87 -28.21
C ASN A 489 28.00 -7.35 -27.02
N ASN A 490 27.13 -6.48 -26.52
CA ASN A 490 26.25 -6.77 -25.38
C ASN A 490 24.79 -7.00 -25.81
N GLY A 491 24.48 -6.92 -27.11
CA GLY A 491 23.12 -7.16 -27.64
C GLY A 491 22.09 -6.12 -27.17
N ILE A 492 22.52 -4.90 -26.87
CA ILE A 492 21.68 -3.83 -26.35
C ILE A 492 21.47 -2.76 -27.43
N THR A 493 20.25 -2.36 -27.65
CA THR A 493 19.89 -1.26 -28.57
C THR A 493 18.97 -0.29 -27.85
N PHE A 494 19.33 0.98 -27.82
CA PHE A 494 18.52 2.04 -27.23
C PHE A 494 18.72 3.36 -27.98
N SER A 495 17.73 4.25 -27.85
CA SER A 495 17.82 5.64 -28.31
C SER A 495 17.96 6.57 -27.10
N LEU A 496 18.79 7.60 -27.28
CA LEU A 496 19.10 8.58 -26.24
C LEU A 496 18.98 9.99 -26.81
N ASP A 497 18.19 10.82 -26.13
CA ASP A 497 18.10 12.26 -26.42
C ASP A 497 18.44 13.02 -25.14
N ILE A 498 19.44 13.87 -25.19
CA ILE A 498 19.91 14.70 -24.08
C ILE A 498 19.56 16.16 -24.39
N GLN A 499 18.71 16.75 -23.56
CA GLN A 499 18.32 18.15 -23.68
C GLN A 499 19.37 19.11 -23.11
N ALA A 500 19.37 20.34 -23.59
CA ALA A 500 20.33 21.34 -23.13
C ALA A 500 20.11 21.73 -21.66
N ASN A 501 21.16 21.63 -20.83
CA ASN A 501 21.12 21.99 -19.40
C ASN A 501 22.43 22.61 -18.91
N GLY A 502 23.13 23.35 -19.78
CA GLY A 502 24.39 24.03 -19.43
C GLY A 502 25.48 23.06 -19.00
N TYR A 503 25.64 21.95 -19.72
CA TYR A 503 26.71 20.98 -19.50
C TYR A 503 28.08 21.58 -19.82
N GLN A 504 29.11 21.07 -19.12
CA GLN A 504 30.47 21.49 -19.31
C GLN A 504 31.37 20.27 -19.61
N GLN A 505 32.49 20.51 -20.26
CA GLN A 505 33.47 19.46 -20.47
C GLN A 505 33.90 18.81 -19.15
N GLY A 506 33.92 17.50 -19.13
CA GLY A 506 34.28 16.71 -17.94
C GLY A 506 33.09 16.27 -17.06
N TYR A 507 31.86 16.70 -17.33
CA TYR A 507 30.69 16.12 -16.66
C TYR A 507 30.54 14.66 -17.06
N ARG A 508 30.26 13.80 -16.05
CA ARG A 508 30.17 12.35 -16.25
C ARG A 508 28.88 11.84 -15.62
N TYR A 509 28.22 10.96 -16.34
CA TYR A 509 26.97 10.30 -15.91
C TYR A 509 27.08 8.81 -16.22
N SER A 510 26.37 7.99 -15.46
CA SER A 510 26.15 6.58 -15.75
C SER A 510 24.67 6.29 -15.89
N ILE A 511 24.31 5.52 -16.90
CA ILE A 511 22.94 5.10 -17.20
C ILE A 511 22.85 3.59 -17.11
#